data_aa8ab40433649f1c98b588022fef1642
#
_entry.id   aa8ab40433649f1c98b588022fef1642
#
_cell.length_a   1.000
_cell.length_b   1.000
_cell.length_c   1.000
_cell.angle_alpha   90.00
_cell.angle_beta   90.00
_cell.angle_gamma   90.00
#
_symmetry.space_group_name_H-M   'P 1'
#
loop_
_entity.id
_entity.type
_entity.pdbx_description
1 polymer ?
#
loop_
_entity_poly.entity_id
_entity_poly.type
_entity_poly.pdbx_seq_one_letter_code
_entity_poly.pdbx_strand_id
1 'polypeptide(L)'
;LRAVLPQAAQPAFPFSVDEIVLLGRYPHARRGGARHVIAHRDRDIAWQALERADADALVGRDVTTLSGGELARVQFARVLAQLWPDDDAMEAGPRYLLLDEPTAALDLAHQHRLLGTVRAVAREWRLGVLAIVHDPNLAARHADTIALLAHGTIVAHGAPRDVMTPAHIAQCYGFAVKMVE
;
A
#
# COMPACT_ATOMS: atom_id res chain seq x y z
N LEU A 1 -10.45 6.43 9.49
CA LEU A 1 -10.25 5.05 9.04
C LEU A 1 -8.76 4.78 8.78
N ARG A 2 -8.27 3.57 9.10
CA ARG A 2 -6.88 3.18 8.89
C ARG A 2 -6.82 1.79 8.23
N ALA A 3 -6.01 1.66 7.17
CA ALA A 3 -5.65 0.37 6.61
C ALA A 3 -4.13 0.14 6.74
N VAL A 4 -3.75 -1.11 6.91
CA VAL A 4 -2.35 -1.54 7.04
C VAL A 4 -2.06 -2.64 6.04
N LEU A 5 -1.00 -2.48 5.26
CA LEU A 5 -0.38 -3.53 4.47
C LEU A 5 0.88 -3.99 5.20
N PRO A 6 0.86 -5.14 5.88
CA PRO A 6 2.02 -5.68 6.58
C PRO A 6 3.03 -6.29 5.61
N GLN A 7 4.28 -6.44 6.03
CA GLN A 7 5.41 -6.94 5.26
C GLN A 7 5.17 -8.33 4.64
N ALA A 8 4.56 -9.25 5.36
CA ALA A 8 4.19 -10.56 4.86
C ALA A 8 2.93 -11.08 5.57
N ALA A 9 1.92 -11.39 4.79
CA ALA A 9 0.73 -12.09 5.28
C ALA A 9 0.43 -13.22 4.30
N GLN A 10 1.00 -14.40 4.57
CA GLN A 10 0.56 -15.60 3.85
C GLN A 10 -0.77 -16.05 4.44
N PRO A 11 -1.82 -16.15 3.63
CA PRO A 11 -3.09 -16.69 4.06
C PRO A 11 -2.90 -18.15 4.51
N ALA A 12 -3.39 -18.48 5.69
CA ALA A 12 -3.31 -19.86 6.22
C ALA A 12 -4.38 -20.79 5.59
N PHE A 13 -5.32 -20.23 4.83
CA PHE A 13 -6.46 -20.96 4.26
C PHE A 13 -6.62 -20.64 2.77
N PRO A 14 -7.17 -21.57 1.98
CA PRO A 14 -7.40 -21.41 0.55
C PRO A 14 -8.64 -20.51 0.29
N PHE A 15 -8.41 -19.21 0.30
CA PHE A 15 -9.40 -18.23 -0.17
C PHE A 15 -9.16 -17.93 -1.66
N SER A 16 -10.22 -17.58 -2.37
CA SER A 16 -10.07 -16.97 -3.70
C SER A 16 -9.59 -15.52 -3.58
N VAL A 17 -8.97 -15.01 -4.64
CA VAL A 17 -8.46 -13.63 -4.71
C VAL A 17 -9.56 -12.61 -4.42
N ASP A 18 -10.74 -12.80 -5.01
CA ASP A 18 -11.89 -11.92 -4.81
C ASP A 18 -12.41 -11.96 -3.37
N GLU A 19 -12.42 -13.13 -2.71
CA GLU A 19 -12.78 -13.24 -1.30
C GLU A 19 -11.82 -12.44 -0.41
N ILE A 20 -10.51 -12.57 -0.63
CA ILE A 20 -9.49 -11.80 0.13
C ILE A 20 -9.70 -10.30 -0.02
N VAL A 21 -9.95 -9.80 -1.24
CA VAL A 21 -10.15 -8.37 -1.45
C VAL A 21 -11.45 -7.89 -0.83
N LEU A 22 -12.52 -8.69 -0.90
CA LEU A 22 -13.79 -8.41 -0.23
C LEU A 22 -13.68 -8.30 1.29
N LEU A 23 -12.71 -8.99 1.94
CA LEU A 23 -12.44 -8.78 3.37
C LEU A 23 -12.07 -7.32 3.69
N GLY A 24 -11.51 -6.59 2.72
CA GLY A 24 -11.27 -5.16 2.86
C GLY A 24 -12.54 -4.34 3.11
N ARG A 25 -13.69 -4.82 2.65
CA ARG A 25 -14.98 -4.13 2.83
C ARG A 25 -15.64 -4.40 4.19
N TYR A 26 -15.09 -5.32 4.98
CA TYR A 26 -15.66 -5.68 6.29
C TYR A 26 -15.91 -4.50 7.24
N PRO A 27 -15.02 -3.48 7.35
CA PRO A 27 -15.26 -2.31 8.19
C PRO A 27 -16.43 -1.42 7.75
N HIS A 28 -16.87 -1.56 6.49
CA HIS A 28 -17.98 -0.80 5.90
C HIS A 28 -19.35 -1.51 6.07
N ALA A 29 -19.35 -2.72 6.61
CA ALA A 29 -20.57 -3.41 6.94
C ALA A 29 -21.41 -2.56 7.89
N ARG A 30 -22.66 -2.33 7.56
CA ARG A 30 -23.58 -1.58 8.43
C ARG A 30 -23.63 -2.21 9.81
N ARG A 31 -23.30 -1.42 10.83
CA ARG A 31 -23.54 -1.74 12.23
C ARG A 31 -25.04 -1.83 12.46
N GLY A 32 -25.61 -3.02 12.48
CA GLY A 32 -26.99 -3.20 12.86
C GLY A 32 -27.67 -4.38 12.18
N GLY A 33 -27.48 -5.58 12.70
CA GLY A 33 -28.26 -6.75 12.29
C GLY A 33 -27.42 -7.96 11.88
N ALA A 34 -27.88 -9.12 12.30
CA ALA A 34 -27.25 -10.42 12.16
C ALA A 34 -27.20 -10.88 10.69
N ARG A 35 -26.26 -10.45 9.95
CA ARG A 35 -25.65 -11.03 8.73
C ARG A 35 -25.00 -9.92 7.95
N HIS A 36 -23.70 -10.01 7.83
CA HIS A 36 -22.90 -9.20 6.93
C HIS A 36 -23.31 -9.57 5.49
N VAL A 37 -24.21 -8.80 4.90
CA VAL A 37 -24.56 -8.97 3.49
C VAL A 37 -23.58 -8.13 2.68
N ILE A 38 -22.67 -8.78 1.95
CA ILE A 38 -21.83 -8.12 0.95
C ILE A 38 -22.76 -7.50 -0.10
N ALA A 39 -22.79 -6.18 -0.15
CA ALA A 39 -23.59 -5.46 -1.13
C ALA A 39 -23.01 -5.65 -2.54
N HIS A 40 -23.83 -5.50 -3.58
CA HIS A 40 -23.36 -5.54 -4.97
C HIS A 40 -22.24 -4.52 -5.18
N ARG A 41 -22.38 -3.33 -4.60
CA ARG A 41 -21.37 -2.26 -4.59
C ARG A 41 -20.02 -2.70 -3.99
N ASP A 42 -19.98 -3.53 -2.94
CA ASP A 42 -18.73 -4.00 -2.37
C ASP A 42 -17.93 -4.88 -3.32
N ARG A 43 -18.63 -5.65 -4.17
CA ARG A 43 -18.01 -6.44 -5.24
C ARG A 43 -17.45 -5.55 -6.33
N ASP A 44 -18.18 -4.51 -6.73
CA ASP A 44 -17.70 -3.53 -7.72
C ASP A 44 -16.46 -2.80 -7.21
N ILE A 45 -16.46 -2.41 -5.93
CA ILE A 45 -15.29 -1.80 -5.28
C ILE A 45 -14.10 -2.79 -5.24
N ALA A 46 -14.33 -4.03 -4.88
CA ALA A 46 -13.28 -5.05 -4.85
C ALA A 46 -12.67 -5.26 -6.24
N TRP A 47 -13.49 -5.31 -7.29
CA TRP A 47 -13.04 -5.39 -8.67
C TRP A 47 -12.16 -4.20 -9.06
N GLN A 48 -12.66 -2.98 -8.85
CA GLN A 48 -11.90 -1.75 -9.15
C GLN A 48 -10.60 -1.65 -8.35
N ALA A 49 -10.58 -2.16 -7.11
CA ALA A 49 -9.37 -2.22 -6.30
C ALA A 49 -8.34 -3.20 -6.89
N LEU A 50 -8.80 -4.34 -7.44
CA LEU A 50 -7.96 -5.30 -8.15
C LEU A 50 -7.36 -4.69 -9.42
N GLU A 51 -8.16 -4.00 -10.23
CA GLU A 51 -7.67 -3.28 -11.42
C GLU A 51 -6.60 -2.24 -11.06
N ARG A 52 -6.84 -1.42 -10.03
CA ARG A 52 -5.85 -0.43 -9.55
C ARG A 52 -4.56 -1.05 -9.03
N ALA A 53 -4.63 -2.28 -8.53
CA ALA A 53 -3.47 -3.03 -8.02
C ALA A 53 -2.79 -3.88 -9.09
N ASP A 54 -3.24 -3.86 -10.35
CA ASP A 54 -2.75 -4.72 -11.45
C ASP A 54 -2.85 -6.22 -11.08
N ALA A 55 -4.00 -6.61 -10.50
CA ALA A 55 -4.27 -7.95 -9.97
C ALA A 55 -5.60 -8.56 -10.45
N ASP A 56 -6.33 -7.89 -11.34
CA ASP A 56 -7.61 -8.33 -11.89
C ASP A 56 -7.52 -9.66 -12.65
N ALA A 57 -6.41 -9.91 -13.34
CA ALA A 57 -6.13 -11.19 -14.02
C ALA A 57 -5.99 -12.39 -13.06
N LEU A 58 -5.91 -12.14 -11.75
CA LEU A 58 -5.77 -13.18 -10.72
C LEU A 58 -7.10 -13.62 -10.10
N VAL A 59 -8.20 -12.99 -10.46
CA VAL A 59 -9.55 -13.29 -9.94
C VAL A 59 -9.88 -14.77 -10.09
N GLY A 60 -10.50 -15.34 -9.07
CA GLY A 60 -10.88 -16.77 -9.01
C GLY A 60 -9.73 -17.72 -8.70
N ARG A 61 -8.48 -17.28 -8.68
CA ARG A 61 -7.34 -18.13 -8.26
C ARG A 61 -7.32 -18.27 -6.74
N ASP A 62 -6.83 -19.41 -6.28
CA ASP A 62 -6.53 -19.65 -4.87
C ASP A 62 -5.27 -18.86 -4.46
N VAL A 63 -5.37 -18.06 -3.40
CA VAL A 63 -4.27 -17.20 -2.94
C VAL A 63 -3.04 -17.98 -2.48
N THR A 64 -3.18 -19.26 -2.10
CA THR A 64 -2.07 -20.13 -1.72
C THR A 64 -1.22 -20.55 -2.92
N THR A 65 -1.73 -20.39 -4.15
CA THR A 65 -1.05 -20.71 -5.41
C THR A 65 -0.31 -19.52 -6.03
N LEU A 66 -0.45 -18.34 -5.43
CA LEU A 66 0.14 -17.11 -5.95
C LEU A 66 1.63 -17.02 -5.64
N SER A 67 2.38 -16.43 -6.56
CA SER A 67 3.74 -15.97 -6.27
C SER A 67 3.72 -14.85 -5.21
N GLY A 68 4.86 -14.58 -4.57
CA GLY A 68 4.95 -13.50 -3.58
C GLY A 68 4.55 -12.14 -4.14
N GLY A 69 4.91 -11.83 -5.38
CA GLY A 69 4.54 -10.58 -6.03
C GLY A 69 3.05 -10.49 -6.40
N GLU A 70 2.45 -11.60 -6.86
CA GLU A 70 1.01 -11.67 -7.12
C GLU A 70 0.22 -11.49 -5.80
N LEU A 71 0.64 -12.17 -4.74
CA LEU A 71 0.01 -12.05 -3.42
C LEU A 71 0.13 -10.62 -2.87
N ALA A 72 1.30 -9.97 -3.01
CA ALA A 72 1.50 -8.59 -2.59
C ALA A 72 0.51 -7.63 -3.28
N ARG A 73 0.27 -7.79 -4.59
CA ARG A 73 -0.71 -7.00 -5.34
C ARG A 73 -2.15 -7.25 -4.87
N VAL A 74 -2.52 -8.51 -4.61
CA VAL A 74 -3.84 -8.87 -4.06
C VAL A 74 -4.05 -8.26 -2.67
N GLN A 75 -3.04 -8.33 -1.79
CA GLN A 75 -3.10 -7.70 -0.46
C GLN A 75 -3.17 -6.17 -0.56
N PHE A 76 -2.49 -5.57 -1.54
CA PHE A 76 -2.61 -4.14 -1.82
C PHE A 76 -4.03 -3.78 -2.29
N ALA A 77 -4.64 -4.57 -3.19
CA ALA A 77 -6.05 -4.39 -3.58
C ALA A 77 -6.99 -4.45 -2.37
N ARG A 78 -6.76 -5.38 -1.43
CA ARG A 78 -7.55 -5.49 -0.19
C ARG A 78 -7.51 -4.21 0.63
N VAL A 79 -6.33 -3.59 0.82
CA VAL A 79 -6.23 -2.34 1.58
C VAL A 79 -6.81 -1.14 0.83
N LEU A 80 -6.73 -1.13 -0.51
CA LEU A 80 -7.43 -0.14 -1.33
C LEU A 80 -8.95 -0.26 -1.19
N ALA A 81 -9.49 -1.47 -1.25
CA ALA A 81 -10.92 -1.73 -1.04
C ALA A 81 -11.37 -1.24 0.35
N GLN A 82 -10.52 -1.40 1.39
CA GLN A 82 -10.79 -0.92 2.73
C GLN A 82 -10.86 0.61 2.83
N LEU A 83 -10.00 1.31 2.08
CA LEU A 83 -9.93 2.78 2.08
C LEU A 83 -10.77 3.43 0.98
N TRP A 84 -11.48 2.61 0.18
CA TRP A 84 -12.26 3.13 -0.94
C TRP A 84 -13.24 4.21 -0.48
N PRO A 85 -13.30 5.37 -1.14
CA PRO A 85 -14.22 6.42 -0.74
C PRO A 85 -15.67 5.98 -0.96
N ASP A 86 -16.47 6.07 0.10
CA ASP A 86 -17.93 5.95 0.00
C ASP A 86 -18.53 7.31 -0.39
N ASP A 87 -19.79 7.33 -0.88
CA ASP A 87 -20.44 8.56 -1.33
C ASP A 87 -20.56 9.61 -0.23
N ASP A 88 -20.63 9.17 1.05
CA ASP A 88 -20.65 10.03 2.23
C ASP A 88 -19.25 10.35 2.79
N ALA A 89 -18.19 10.13 1.99
CA ALA A 89 -16.79 10.25 2.44
C ALA A 89 -16.39 11.66 2.92
N MET A 90 -17.16 12.68 2.63
CA MET A 90 -16.92 14.06 3.12
C MET A 90 -17.14 14.18 4.65
N GLU A 91 -17.95 13.31 5.27
CA GLU A 91 -18.18 13.26 6.72
C GLU A 91 -17.29 12.24 7.45
N ALA A 92 -16.66 11.34 6.71
CA ALA A 92 -15.73 10.36 7.27
C ALA A 92 -14.41 11.06 7.60
N GLY A 93 -14.07 11.19 8.87
CA GLY A 93 -12.82 11.78 9.36
C GLY A 93 -11.54 11.29 8.64
N PRO A 94 -10.34 11.68 9.09
CA PRO A 94 -9.08 11.42 8.36
C PRO A 94 -8.85 9.93 8.10
N ARG A 95 -8.29 9.63 6.92
CA ARG A 95 -7.99 8.27 6.46
C ARG A 95 -6.49 8.10 6.27
N TYR A 96 -5.97 6.96 6.70
CA TYR A 96 -4.53 6.68 6.68
C TYR A 96 -4.24 5.31 6.07
N LEU A 97 -3.19 5.25 5.24
CA LEU A 97 -2.62 4.03 4.69
C LEU A 97 -1.20 3.84 5.25
N LEU A 98 -0.98 2.71 5.90
CA LEU A 98 0.32 2.31 6.43
C LEU A 98 0.84 1.14 5.60
N LEU A 99 2.05 1.26 5.05
CA LEU A 99 2.68 0.28 4.19
C LEU A 99 4.02 -0.14 4.81
N ASP A 100 4.12 -1.42 5.15
CA ASP A 100 5.34 -2.00 5.70
C ASP A 100 6.03 -2.83 4.63
N GLU A 101 7.11 -2.29 4.06
CA GLU A 101 7.88 -2.87 2.96
C GLU A 101 7.04 -3.38 1.76
N PRO A 102 6.15 -2.56 1.20
CA PRO A 102 5.17 -3.02 0.22
C PRO A 102 5.80 -3.50 -1.10
N THR A 103 7.09 -3.23 -1.31
CA THR A 103 7.83 -3.50 -2.54
C THR A 103 8.76 -4.72 -2.45
N ALA A 104 8.92 -5.35 -1.29
CA ALA A 104 9.93 -6.38 -1.05
C ALA A 104 9.81 -7.62 -1.97
N ALA A 105 8.58 -8.02 -2.32
CA ALA A 105 8.32 -9.19 -3.17
C ALA A 105 8.11 -8.85 -4.66
N LEU A 106 8.27 -7.59 -5.06
CA LEU A 106 7.94 -7.10 -6.40
C LEU A 106 9.21 -6.88 -7.24
N ASP A 107 9.12 -7.11 -8.54
CA ASP A 107 10.10 -6.64 -9.50
C ASP A 107 10.04 -5.11 -9.65
N LEU A 108 11.08 -4.53 -10.28
CA LEU A 108 11.23 -3.08 -10.41
C LEU A 108 10.02 -2.40 -11.05
N ALA A 109 9.42 -3.00 -12.08
CA ALA A 109 8.28 -2.43 -12.77
C ALA A 109 7.05 -2.37 -11.86
N HIS A 110 6.77 -3.46 -11.13
CA HIS A 110 5.65 -3.53 -10.19
C HIS A 110 5.88 -2.66 -8.94
N GLN A 111 7.13 -2.50 -8.47
CA GLN A 111 7.47 -1.56 -7.38
C GLN A 111 7.07 -0.13 -7.75
N HIS A 112 7.46 0.33 -8.95
CA HIS A 112 7.11 1.67 -9.44
C HIS A 112 5.61 1.84 -9.66
N ARG A 113 4.92 0.81 -10.19
CA ARG A 113 3.45 0.85 -10.37
C ARG A 113 2.74 0.97 -9.03
N LEU A 114 3.10 0.13 -8.06
CA LEU A 114 2.47 0.14 -6.73
C LEU A 114 2.63 1.51 -6.06
N LEU A 115 3.86 2.04 -5.97
CA LEU A 115 4.10 3.34 -5.34
C LEU A 115 3.48 4.49 -6.14
N GLY A 116 3.43 4.40 -7.48
CA GLY A 116 2.71 5.33 -8.32
C GLY A 116 1.21 5.34 -8.02
N THR A 117 0.58 4.16 -7.89
CA THR A 117 -0.82 4.01 -7.49
C THR A 117 -1.05 4.56 -6.08
N VAL A 118 -0.17 4.26 -5.13
CA VAL A 118 -0.24 4.83 -3.76
C VAL A 118 -0.27 6.35 -3.80
N ARG A 119 0.64 6.97 -4.56
CA ARG A 119 0.70 8.44 -4.72
C ARG A 119 -0.56 9.01 -5.37
N ALA A 120 -1.09 8.33 -6.39
CA ALA A 120 -2.31 8.74 -7.07
C ALA A 120 -3.51 8.70 -6.13
N VAL A 121 -3.74 7.58 -5.43
CA VAL A 121 -4.88 7.45 -4.49
C VAL A 121 -4.71 8.34 -3.26
N ALA A 122 -3.49 8.60 -2.80
CA ALA A 122 -3.23 9.53 -1.69
C ALA A 122 -3.77 10.93 -2.02
N ARG A 123 -3.57 11.39 -3.24
CA ARG A 123 -4.08 12.69 -3.71
C ARG A 123 -5.58 12.65 -4.02
N GLU A 124 -6.02 11.66 -4.79
CA GLU A 124 -7.41 11.51 -5.21
C GLU A 124 -8.34 11.35 -4.02
N TRP A 125 -7.97 10.51 -3.05
CA TRP A 125 -8.79 10.18 -1.89
C TRP A 125 -8.44 10.98 -0.63
N ARG A 126 -7.46 11.89 -0.71
CA ARG A 126 -6.95 12.69 0.41
C ARG A 126 -6.51 11.84 1.59
N LEU A 127 -5.66 10.84 1.32
CA LEU A 127 -5.11 9.95 2.33
C LEU A 127 -3.79 10.49 2.90
N GLY A 128 -3.60 10.34 4.22
CA GLY A 128 -2.27 10.34 4.80
C GLY A 128 -1.62 8.97 4.55
N VAL A 129 -0.41 8.94 3.98
CA VAL A 129 0.32 7.70 3.71
C VAL A 129 1.64 7.70 4.45
N LEU A 130 1.92 6.60 5.15
CA LEU A 130 3.23 6.29 5.70
C LEU A 130 3.70 4.97 5.11
N ALA A 131 4.87 4.97 4.43
CA ALA A 131 5.46 3.79 3.84
C ALA A 131 6.89 3.58 4.35
N ILE A 132 7.21 2.35 4.76
CA ILE A 132 8.58 1.92 5.02
C ILE A 132 9.11 1.33 3.71
N VAL A 133 10.20 1.90 3.18
CA VAL A 133 10.79 1.52 1.90
C VAL A 133 12.31 1.44 2.07
N HIS A 134 12.93 0.36 1.60
CA HIS A 134 14.39 0.17 1.74
C HIS A 134 15.19 0.83 0.62
N ASP A 135 14.62 0.96 -0.58
CA ASP A 135 15.31 1.59 -1.71
C ASP A 135 15.15 3.12 -1.62
N PRO A 136 16.27 3.85 -1.40
CA PRO A 136 16.25 5.31 -1.31
C PRO A 136 15.81 5.98 -2.62
N ASN A 137 16.06 5.37 -3.79
CA ASN A 137 15.63 5.94 -5.08
C ASN A 137 14.13 5.84 -5.26
N LEU A 138 13.52 4.73 -4.83
CA LEU A 138 12.06 4.61 -4.82
C LEU A 138 11.43 5.64 -3.89
N ALA A 139 11.98 5.81 -2.68
CA ALA A 139 11.52 6.82 -1.74
C ALA A 139 11.64 8.23 -2.33
N ALA A 140 12.81 8.58 -2.90
CA ALA A 140 13.05 9.89 -3.51
C ALA A 140 12.08 10.21 -4.66
N ARG A 141 11.71 9.20 -5.44
CA ARG A 141 10.83 9.37 -6.61
C ARG A 141 9.35 9.51 -6.24
N HIS A 142 8.90 8.84 -5.19
CA HIS A 142 7.47 8.68 -4.91
C HIS A 142 6.98 9.43 -3.66
N ALA A 143 7.84 9.72 -2.70
CA ALA A 143 7.46 10.42 -1.47
C ALA A 143 7.43 11.95 -1.64
N ASP A 144 6.53 12.60 -0.92
CA ASP A 144 6.51 14.06 -0.76
C ASP A 144 7.47 14.48 0.38
N THR A 145 7.66 13.61 1.37
CA THR A 145 8.56 13.82 2.51
C THR A 145 9.24 12.48 2.86
N ILE A 146 10.51 12.53 3.20
CA ILE A 146 11.32 11.37 3.62
C ILE A 146 11.81 11.58 5.05
N ALA A 147 11.80 10.51 5.83
CA ALA A 147 12.54 10.40 7.09
C ALA A 147 13.58 9.27 6.95
N LEU A 148 14.86 9.60 7.09
CA LEU A 148 15.94 8.61 7.15
C LEU A 148 16.13 8.15 8.58
N LEU A 149 16.03 6.83 8.80
CA LEU A 149 16.18 6.20 10.11
C LEU A 149 17.46 5.38 10.15
N ALA A 150 18.34 5.64 11.12
CA ALA A 150 19.51 4.83 11.40
C ALA A 150 19.74 4.72 12.92
N HIS A 151 20.16 3.55 13.37
CA HIS A 151 20.45 3.27 14.80
C HIS A 151 19.30 3.69 15.75
N GLY A 152 18.04 3.52 15.33
CA GLY A 152 16.85 3.85 16.12
C GLY A 152 16.54 5.35 16.21
N THR A 153 17.24 6.21 15.45
CA THR A 153 17.01 7.65 15.44
C THR A 153 16.75 8.18 14.03
N ILE A 154 15.99 9.27 13.93
CA ILE A 154 15.79 9.99 12.66
C ILE A 154 17.02 10.85 12.41
N VAL A 155 17.78 10.52 11.35
CA VAL A 155 19.01 11.23 10.95
C VAL A 155 18.66 12.50 10.17
N ALA A 156 17.66 12.43 9.30
CA ALA A 156 17.20 13.55 8.50
C ALA A 156 15.71 13.38 8.17
N HIS A 157 14.99 14.51 8.05
CA HIS A 157 13.59 14.54 7.68
C HIS A 157 13.28 15.79 6.85
N GLY A 158 12.55 15.65 5.76
CA GLY A 158 12.18 16.77 4.89
C GLY A 158 11.88 16.36 3.46
N ALA A 159 11.90 17.32 2.54
CA ALA A 159 11.72 17.03 1.13
C ALA A 159 12.84 16.13 0.58
N PRO A 160 12.56 15.25 -0.40
CA PRO A 160 13.55 14.32 -0.94
C PRO A 160 14.90 14.97 -1.29
N ARG A 161 14.88 16.11 -1.98
CA ARG A 161 16.10 16.84 -2.39
C ARG A 161 16.98 17.30 -1.20
N ASP A 162 16.36 17.57 -0.04
CA ASP A 162 17.06 18.09 1.13
C ASP A 162 17.58 16.95 2.02
N VAL A 163 16.93 15.79 1.96
CA VAL A 163 17.21 14.60 2.76
C VAL A 163 18.18 13.65 2.06
N MET A 164 18.00 13.46 0.74
CA MET A 164 18.79 12.52 -0.07
C MET A 164 20.14 13.14 -0.48
N THR A 165 21.01 13.38 0.50
CA THR A 165 22.36 13.89 0.28
C THR A 165 23.42 12.81 0.46
N PRO A 166 24.60 12.90 -0.19
CA PRO A 166 25.69 11.94 0.02
C PRO A 166 26.05 11.76 1.49
N ALA A 167 26.02 12.82 2.27
CA ALA A 167 26.36 12.79 3.71
C ALA A 167 25.33 11.98 4.52
N HIS A 168 24.02 12.22 4.33
CA HIS A 168 22.98 11.49 5.02
C HIS A 168 22.94 10.02 4.61
N ILE A 169 23.12 9.74 3.32
CA ILE A 169 23.16 8.35 2.82
C ILE A 169 24.39 7.61 3.40
N ALA A 170 25.57 8.24 3.40
CA ALA A 170 26.75 7.64 4.01
C ALA A 170 26.56 7.36 5.51
N GLN A 171 25.89 8.26 6.23
CA GLN A 171 25.57 8.07 7.65
C GLN A 171 24.60 6.91 7.89
N CYS A 172 23.61 6.72 7.01
CA CYS A 172 22.61 5.67 7.17
C CYS A 172 23.09 4.29 6.71
N TYR A 173 23.84 4.23 5.60
CA TYR A 173 24.21 2.98 4.94
C TYR A 173 25.70 2.60 5.11
N GLY A 174 26.53 3.48 5.68
CA GLY A 174 27.93 3.20 5.98
C GLY A 174 28.88 3.22 4.77
N PHE A 175 28.43 3.73 3.61
CA PHE A 175 29.28 3.86 2.42
C PHE A 175 29.03 5.17 1.67
N ALA A 176 30.07 5.64 0.97
CA ALA A 176 30.00 6.86 0.19
C ALA A 176 29.24 6.63 -1.13
N VAL A 177 28.36 7.56 -1.49
CA VAL A 177 27.60 7.56 -2.75
C VAL A 177 27.89 8.81 -3.56
N LYS A 178 27.71 8.72 -4.87
CA LYS A 178 27.65 9.88 -5.76
C LYS A 178 26.19 10.05 -6.21
N MET A 179 25.69 11.28 -6.10
CA MET A 179 24.41 11.62 -6.72
C MET A 179 24.62 11.81 -8.23
N VAL A 180 23.78 11.20 -9.03
CA VAL A 180 23.73 11.42 -10.47
C VAL A 180 22.50 12.27 -10.74
N GLU A 181 22.69 13.39 -11.44
CA GLU A 181 21.61 14.30 -11.86
C GLU A 181 20.76 13.69 -12.96
#